data_83dbb227b5aa5489b0f710e289e1fb96
#
_entry.id   83dbb227b5aa5489b0f710e289e1fb96
#
_cell.length_a   1.000
_cell.length_b   1.000
_cell.length_c   1.000
_cell.angle_alpha   90.00
_cell.angle_beta   90.00
_cell.angle_gamma   90.00
#
_symmetry.space_group_name_H-M   'P 1'
#
loop_
_entity.id
_entity.type
_entity.pdbx_description
1 polymer ?
#
loop_
_entity_poly.entity_id
_entity_poly.type
_entity_poly.pdbx_seq_one_letter_code
_entity_poly.pdbx_strand_id
1 'polypeptide(L)'
;MNDQADFAPEIRRSAIWSGDSRKVANGKMVDVILEKQGKKELKDLSGVEAVQMGHVMQPLIGKLAQDRLKMELKDADYSITHSKHTWFKSHFDFISADGGVLVEAKNYNAAVRSKFDPDTNRIPDADYAQLVHEAACHNVNRIFLAVLFGGQEFHTFEFTISDQEKDDLIQKMATVWGHCQAGTLPPAETIEQTK
;
A
#
# COMPACT_ATOMS: atom_id res chain seq x y z
N MET A 1 -1.04 -5.81 -19.26
CA MET A 1 -2.37 -6.36 -19.60
C MET A 1 -2.75 -7.53 -18.69
N ASN A 2 -2.45 -7.45 -17.37
CA ASN A 2 -2.81 -8.49 -16.38
C ASN A 2 -3.37 -7.92 -15.05
N ASP A 3 -3.66 -6.64 -15.03
CA ASP A 3 -4.10 -5.91 -13.82
C ASP A 3 -5.44 -6.40 -13.25
N GLN A 4 -6.34 -6.96 -14.08
CA GLN A 4 -7.66 -7.39 -13.62
C GLN A 4 -7.63 -8.72 -12.84
N ALA A 5 -6.68 -9.60 -13.11
CA ALA A 5 -6.62 -10.91 -12.46
C ALA A 5 -6.23 -10.80 -10.97
N ASP A 6 -5.30 -9.90 -10.62
CA ASP A 6 -4.84 -9.71 -9.22
C ASP A 6 -5.90 -9.02 -8.34
N PHE A 7 -6.93 -8.45 -8.94
CA PHE A 7 -8.04 -7.80 -8.22
C PHE A 7 -9.28 -8.69 -8.06
N ALA A 8 -9.27 -9.91 -8.62
CA ALA A 8 -10.36 -10.86 -8.42
C ALA A 8 -10.59 -11.13 -6.92
N PRO A 9 -11.86 -11.19 -6.46
CA PRO A 9 -12.18 -11.33 -5.04
C PRO A 9 -11.50 -12.52 -4.36
N GLU A 10 -11.39 -13.65 -5.04
CA GLU A 10 -10.73 -14.86 -4.53
C GLU A 10 -9.22 -14.64 -4.32
N ILE A 11 -8.53 -13.95 -5.24
CA ILE A 11 -7.12 -13.60 -5.12
C ILE A 11 -6.93 -12.59 -3.99
N ARG A 12 -7.78 -11.58 -3.91
CA ARG A 12 -7.75 -10.59 -2.84
C ARG A 12 -7.95 -11.22 -1.46
N ARG A 13 -8.75 -12.28 -1.35
CA ARG A 13 -8.98 -12.99 -0.09
C ARG A 13 -7.87 -13.97 0.27
N SER A 14 -7.10 -14.45 -0.70
CA SER A 14 -6.08 -15.49 -0.48
C SER A 14 -4.79 -14.99 0.17
N ALA A 15 -4.64 -13.69 0.40
CA ALA A 15 -3.43 -13.09 0.93
C ALA A 15 -3.71 -11.74 1.62
N ILE A 16 -2.73 -11.27 2.40
CA ILE A 16 -2.66 -9.88 2.87
C ILE A 16 -1.90 -9.06 1.83
N TRP A 17 -2.51 -7.99 1.37
CA TRP A 17 -1.96 -7.07 0.38
C TRP A 17 -1.54 -5.74 1.02
N SER A 18 -0.71 -4.94 0.34
CA SER A 18 -0.24 -3.65 0.86
C SER A 18 -1.38 -2.70 1.25
N GLY A 19 -2.47 -2.69 0.49
CA GLY A 19 -3.69 -1.96 0.84
C GLY A 19 -4.39 -2.45 2.11
N ASP A 20 -4.21 -3.72 2.51
CA ASP A 20 -4.74 -4.23 3.78
C ASP A 20 -3.92 -3.71 4.96
N SER A 21 -2.59 -3.63 4.84
CA SER A 21 -1.73 -2.99 5.86
C SER A 21 -2.11 -1.52 6.06
N ARG A 22 -2.39 -0.81 4.98
CA ARG A 22 -2.91 0.55 5.01
C ARG A 22 -4.25 0.65 5.76
N LYS A 23 -5.19 -0.28 5.50
CA LYS A 23 -6.47 -0.34 6.22
C LYS A 23 -6.28 -0.63 7.70
N VAL A 24 -5.40 -1.59 8.06
CA VAL A 24 -5.11 -1.94 9.46
C VAL A 24 -4.51 -0.76 10.21
N ALA A 25 -3.55 -0.05 9.61
CA ALA A 25 -2.97 1.16 10.19
C ALA A 25 -3.99 2.31 10.37
N ASN A 26 -5.07 2.28 9.58
CA ASN A 26 -6.18 3.24 9.68
C ASN A 26 -7.34 2.72 10.56
N GLY A 27 -7.07 1.79 11.49
CA GLY A 27 -8.04 1.27 12.46
C GLY A 27 -9.08 0.30 11.90
N LYS A 28 -8.89 -0.24 10.68
CA LYS A 28 -9.87 -1.11 10.00
C LYS A 28 -9.47 -2.60 10.01
N MET A 29 -8.81 -3.05 11.07
CA MET A 29 -8.35 -4.45 11.18
C MET A 29 -9.50 -5.44 11.07
N VAL A 30 -10.60 -5.21 11.78
CA VAL A 30 -11.79 -6.09 11.78
C VAL A 30 -12.38 -6.17 10.37
N ASP A 31 -12.45 -5.04 9.66
CA ASP A 31 -12.95 -5.02 8.27
C ASP A 31 -12.10 -5.92 7.37
N VAL A 32 -10.76 -5.81 7.48
CA VAL A 32 -9.84 -6.65 6.72
C VAL A 32 -10.06 -8.13 7.03
N ILE A 33 -10.16 -8.51 8.30
CA ILE A 33 -10.39 -9.91 8.69
C ILE A 33 -11.71 -10.43 8.12
N LEU A 34 -12.80 -9.69 8.26
CA LEU A 34 -14.11 -10.10 7.75
C LEU A 34 -14.14 -10.19 6.22
N GLU A 35 -13.47 -9.27 5.51
CA GLU A 35 -13.31 -9.32 4.05
C GLU A 35 -12.57 -10.59 3.62
N LYS A 36 -11.45 -10.95 4.31
CA LYS A 36 -10.66 -12.16 4.00
C LYS A 36 -11.42 -13.44 4.31
N GLN A 37 -12.22 -13.45 5.38
CA GLN A 37 -13.08 -14.60 5.73
C GLN A 37 -14.30 -14.75 4.80
N GLY A 38 -14.54 -13.82 3.88
CA GLY A 38 -15.73 -13.80 3.04
C GLY A 38 -17.02 -13.45 3.80
N LYS A 39 -16.92 -12.99 5.06
CA LYS A 39 -18.06 -12.56 5.89
C LYS A 39 -18.47 -11.12 5.63
N LYS A 40 -17.63 -10.36 4.96
CA LYS A 40 -17.91 -9.03 4.44
C LYS A 40 -17.54 -9.00 2.96
N GLU A 41 -18.41 -8.43 2.15
CA GLU A 41 -18.12 -8.24 0.73
C GLU A 41 -16.95 -7.27 0.50
N LEU A 42 -16.10 -7.61 -0.44
CA LEU A 42 -15.09 -6.70 -0.95
C LEU A 42 -15.81 -5.61 -1.75
N LYS A 43 -15.60 -4.36 -1.37
CA LYS A 43 -16.20 -3.23 -2.08
C LYS A 43 -15.68 -3.20 -3.51
N ASP A 44 -16.59 -3.26 -4.47
CA ASP A 44 -16.26 -2.97 -5.87
C ASP A 44 -15.99 -1.47 -6.00
N LEU A 45 -14.77 -1.15 -6.40
CA LEU A 45 -14.30 0.22 -6.60
C LEU A 45 -14.20 0.61 -8.06
N SER A 46 -14.51 -0.29 -9.00
CA SER A 46 -14.36 -0.08 -10.45
C SER A 46 -15.19 1.10 -10.97
N GLY A 47 -16.36 1.32 -10.36
CA GLY A 47 -17.24 2.44 -10.68
C GLY A 47 -16.97 3.73 -9.89
N VAL A 48 -15.95 3.75 -9.00
CA VAL A 48 -15.63 4.92 -8.19
C VAL A 48 -14.75 5.88 -8.98
N GLU A 49 -15.26 7.03 -9.35
CA GLU A 49 -14.58 8.03 -10.19
C GLU A 49 -13.18 8.40 -9.64
N ALA A 50 -13.05 8.59 -8.31
CA ALA A 50 -11.76 8.92 -7.70
C ALA A 50 -10.71 7.80 -7.89
N VAL A 51 -11.13 6.54 -7.94
CA VAL A 51 -10.23 5.39 -8.21
C VAL A 51 -9.86 5.36 -9.69
N GLN A 52 -10.83 5.55 -10.58
CA GLN A 52 -10.57 5.65 -12.02
C GLN A 52 -9.61 6.80 -12.33
N MET A 53 -9.80 7.97 -11.72
CA MET A 53 -8.88 9.10 -11.85
C MET A 53 -7.50 8.80 -11.27
N GLY A 54 -7.41 7.98 -10.21
CA GLY A 54 -6.14 7.49 -9.69
C GLY A 54 -5.34 6.75 -10.76
N HIS A 55 -5.97 5.78 -11.43
CA HIS A 55 -5.33 5.01 -12.53
C HIS A 55 -4.95 5.90 -13.71
N VAL A 56 -5.82 6.83 -14.12
CA VAL A 56 -5.52 7.77 -15.23
C VAL A 56 -4.33 8.67 -14.90
N MET A 57 -4.19 9.10 -13.64
CA MET A 57 -3.12 10.02 -13.21
C MET A 57 -1.82 9.29 -12.85
N GLN A 58 -1.85 7.98 -12.62
CA GLN A 58 -0.66 7.22 -12.20
C GLN A 58 0.53 7.38 -13.19
N PRO A 59 0.39 7.25 -14.53
CA PRO A 59 1.51 7.45 -15.46
C PRO A 59 2.07 8.88 -15.41
N LEU A 60 1.21 9.88 -15.23
CA LEU A 60 1.63 11.27 -15.08
C LEU A 60 2.45 11.46 -13.80
N ILE A 61 1.98 10.90 -12.68
CA ILE A 61 2.69 10.96 -11.39
C ILE A 61 4.05 10.26 -11.50
N GLY A 62 4.12 9.10 -12.18
CA GLY A 62 5.36 8.38 -12.45
C GLY A 62 6.36 9.23 -13.25
N LYS A 63 5.90 9.93 -14.29
CA LYS A 63 6.74 10.85 -15.06
C LYS A 63 7.23 12.02 -14.22
N LEU A 64 6.37 12.64 -13.42
CA LEU A 64 6.76 13.74 -12.52
C LEU A 64 7.77 13.25 -11.46
N ALA A 65 7.60 12.03 -10.94
CA ALA A 65 8.54 11.42 -10.01
C ALA A 65 9.89 11.17 -10.68
N GLN A 66 9.93 10.58 -11.88
CA GLN A 66 11.14 10.36 -12.65
C GLN A 66 11.91 11.68 -12.89
N ASP A 67 11.20 12.72 -13.30
CA ASP A 67 11.79 14.04 -13.53
C ASP A 67 12.32 14.67 -12.23
N ARG A 68 11.61 14.54 -11.12
CA ARG A 68 11.98 15.09 -9.81
C ARG A 68 13.16 14.35 -9.19
N LEU A 69 13.15 13.02 -9.25
CA LEU A 69 14.16 12.15 -8.63
C LEU A 69 15.40 11.96 -9.52
N LYS A 70 15.34 12.38 -10.79
CA LYS A 70 16.38 12.13 -11.79
C LYS A 70 16.73 10.63 -11.91
N MET A 71 15.71 9.80 -11.85
CA MET A 71 15.81 8.34 -11.82
C MET A 71 14.90 7.78 -12.89
N GLU A 72 15.41 6.84 -13.69
CA GLU A 72 14.58 6.09 -14.62
C GLU A 72 13.65 5.14 -13.85
N LEU A 73 12.34 5.26 -14.07
CA LEU A 73 11.31 4.44 -13.45
C LEU A 73 10.65 3.57 -14.53
N LYS A 74 10.32 2.34 -14.14
CA LYS A 74 9.54 1.39 -14.94
C LYS A 74 8.23 1.12 -14.24
N ASP A 75 7.15 0.99 -15.00
CA ASP A 75 5.86 0.54 -14.50
C ASP A 75 6.00 -0.89 -13.96
N ALA A 76 5.38 -1.15 -12.83
CA ALA A 76 5.32 -2.48 -12.25
C ALA A 76 4.03 -3.18 -12.69
N ASP A 77 4.14 -4.00 -13.73
CA ASP A 77 3.02 -4.77 -14.33
C ASP A 77 2.74 -6.08 -13.59
N TYR A 78 3.26 -6.24 -12.36
CA TYR A 78 3.18 -7.50 -11.65
C TYR A 78 2.99 -7.30 -10.15
N SER A 79 2.39 -8.31 -9.52
CA SER A 79 2.39 -8.44 -8.07
C SER A 79 3.57 -9.29 -7.61
N ILE A 80 4.05 -9.03 -6.41
CA ILE A 80 5.13 -9.79 -5.79
C ILE A 80 4.63 -10.49 -4.52
N THR A 81 5.13 -11.70 -4.31
CA THR A 81 4.91 -12.47 -3.09
C THR A 81 6.18 -12.44 -2.26
N HIS A 82 6.05 -12.15 -0.96
CA HIS A 82 7.18 -12.17 -0.04
C HIS A 82 7.87 -13.56 -0.03
N SER A 83 9.20 -13.58 -0.09
CA SER A 83 9.99 -14.80 -0.28
C SER A 83 9.78 -15.90 0.78
N LYS A 84 9.48 -15.50 2.02
CA LYS A 84 9.23 -16.41 3.17
C LYS A 84 7.77 -16.55 3.56
N HIS A 85 6.92 -15.58 3.22
CA HIS A 85 5.52 -15.50 3.66
C HIS A 85 4.59 -15.43 2.45
N THR A 86 4.16 -16.59 1.95
CA THR A 86 3.34 -16.69 0.71
C THR A 86 1.97 -16.02 0.79
N TRP A 87 1.51 -15.75 2.01
CA TRP A 87 0.28 -15.00 2.29
C TRP A 87 0.48 -13.47 2.30
N PHE A 88 1.69 -12.97 2.14
CA PHE A 88 2.04 -11.56 2.18
C PHE A 88 2.46 -11.11 0.79
N LYS A 89 1.59 -10.32 0.14
CA LYS A 89 1.72 -9.94 -1.27
C LYS A 89 1.58 -8.44 -1.46
N SER A 90 2.24 -7.93 -2.46
CA SER A 90 2.16 -6.53 -2.83
C SER A 90 1.97 -6.34 -4.33
N HIS A 91 1.23 -5.30 -4.67
CA HIS A 91 1.29 -4.62 -5.94
C HIS A 91 1.85 -3.22 -5.68
N PHE A 92 2.73 -2.74 -6.51
CA PHE A 92 3.37 -1.41 -6.39
C PHE A 92 3.39 -0.74 -7.77
N ASP A 93 3.54 0.60 -7.79
CA ASP A 93 3.31 1.34 -9.03
C ASP A 93 4.56 1.40 -9.91
N PHE A 94 5.73 1.74 -9.34
CA PHE A 94 6.96 1.91 -10.12
C PHE A 94 8.17 1.36 -9.39
N ILE A 95 9.16 0.96 -10.21
CA ILE A 95 10.47 0.50 -9.73
C ILE A 95 11.58 1.19 -10.53
N SER A 96 12.70 1.53 -9.88
CA SER A 96 13.89 2.03 -10.56
C SER A 96 14.48 1.01 -11.54
N ALA A 97 15.18 1.50 -12.56
CA ALA A 97 15.77 0.64 -13.59
C ALA A 97 16.70 -0.44 -13.03
N ASP A 98 17.39 -0.17 -11.93
CA ASP A 98 18.28 -1.09 -11.21
C ASP A 98 17.56 -1.99 -10.19
N GLY A 99 16.26 -1.78 -9.97
CA GLY A 99 15.44 -2.57 -9.06
C GLY A 99 15.61 -2.25 -7.58
N GLY A 100 16.41 -1.25 -7.21
CA GLY A 100 16.75 -0.93 -5.82
C GLY A 100 15.80 0.04 -5.11
N VAL A 101 14.91 0.69 -5.86
CA VAL A 101 14.02 1.73 -5.33
C VAL A 101 12.60 1.52 -5.83
N LEU A 102 11.63 1.58 -4.93
CA LEU A 102 10.20 1.61 -5.28
C LEU A 102 9.66 3.03 -5.23
N VAL A 103 8.63 3.30 -6.02
CA VAL A 103 7.87 4.55 -5.97
C VAL A 103 6.38 4.20 -6.00
N GLU A 104 5.69 4.56 -4.95
CA GLU A 104 4.23 4.48 -4.84
C GLU A 104 3.62 5.81 -5.26
N ALA A 105 2.63 5.79 -6.13
CA ALA A 105 1.95 6.97 -6.66
C ALA A 105 0.58 7.19 -6.00
N LYS A 106 0.30 8.40 -5.58
CA LYS A 106 -1.01 8.77 -5.04
C LYS A 106 -1.55 10.03 -5.68
N ASN A 107 -2.82 9.97 -6.07
CA ASN A 107 -3.60 11.13 -6.47
C ASN A 107 -4.60 11.47 -5.37
N TYR A 108 -4.39 12.55 -4.64
CA TYR A 108 -5.24 12.96 -3.53
C TYR A 108 -5.97 14.26 -3.81
N ASN A 109 -7.16 14.39 -3.22
CA ASN A 109 -7.86 15.67 -3.17
C ASN A 109 -6.99 16.68 -2.40
N ALA A 110 -7.03 17.96 -2.83
CA ALA A 110 -6.27 19.05 -2.19
C ALA A 110 -6.56 19.20 -0.70
N ALA A 111 -7.76 18.86 -0.23
CA ALA A 111 -8.14 18.92 1.20
C ALA A 111 -7.30 17.97 2.08
N VAL A 112 -6.69 16.94 1.51
CA VAL A 112 -5.86 15.98 2.26
C VAL A 112 -4.43 16.52 2.45
N ARG A 113 -4.03 17.56 1.72
CA ARG A 113 -2.68 18.13 1.70
C ARG A 113 -2.16 18.46 3.11
N SER A 114 -3.00 18.97 4.00
CA SER A 114 -2.62 19.34 5.37
C SER A 114 -2.14 18.16 6.26
N LYS A 115 -2.39 16.92 5.85
CA LYS A 115 -1.91 15.72 6.55
C LYS A 115 -0.45 15.38 6.20
N PHE A 116 0.12 16.04 5.21
CA PHE A 116 1.48 15.83 4.71
C PHE A 116 2.33 17.05 5.00
N ASP A 117 3.58 16.81 5.37
CA ASP A 117 4.55 17.87 5.61
C ASP A 117 5.86 17.54 4.89
N PRO A 118 6.12 18.17 3.73
CA PRO A 118 7.35 17.92 2.97
C PRO A 118 8.63 18.36 3.69
N ASP A 119 8.53 19.37 4.56
CA ASP A 119 9.72 19.91 5.24
C ASP A 119 10.23 18.93 6.33
N THR A 120 9.33 18.21 6.95
CA THR A 120 9.65 17.17 7.95
C THR A 120 9.52 15.74 7.41
N ASN A 121 9.25 15.59 6.13
CA ASN A 121 9.01 14.29 5.47
C ASN A 121 7.89 13.46 6.12
N ARG A 122 6.88 14.13 6.69
CA ARG A 122 5.77 13.49 7.39
C ARG A 122 4.63 13.15 6.42
N ILE A 123 4.15 11.90 6.52
CA ILE A 123 2.99 11.39 5.80
C ILE A 123 2.02 10.70 6.78
N PRO A 124 0.76 10.40 6.40
CA PRO A 124 -0.14 9.60 7.23
C PRO A 124 0.40 8.19 7.51
N ASP A 125 0.22 7.70 8.74
CA ASP A 125 0.67 6.36 9.16
C ASP A 125 0.15 5.24 8.27
N ALA A 126 -1.07 5.41 7.75
CA ALA A 126 -1.68 4.44 6.84
C ALA A 126 -0.90 4.35 5.50
N ASP A 127 -0.47 5.47 4.96
CA ASP A 127 0.35 5.48 3.73
C ASP A 127 1.74 4.91 4.04
N TYR A 128 2.33 5.27 5.18
CA TYR A 128 3.61 4.72 5.62
C TYR A 128 3.57 3.18 5.77
N ALA A 129 2.53 2.64 6.41
CA ALA A 129 2.35 1.19 6.55
C ALA A 129 2.24 0.46 5.20
N GLN A 130 1.65 1.11 4.19
CA GLN A 130 1.65 0.60 2.82
C GLN A 130 3.07 0.53 2.25
N LEU A 131 3.87 1.59 2.40
CA LEU A 131 5.25 1.63 1.91
C LEU A 131 6.13 0.56 2.58
N VAL A 132 6.01 0.38 3.91
CA VAL A 132 6.75 -0.67 4.63
C VAL A 132 6.37 -2.06 4.09
N HIS A 133 5.09 -2.30 3.83
CA HIS A 133 4.62 -3.56 3.25
C HIS A 133 5.24 -3.83 1.87
N GLU A 134 5.23 -2.87 1.00
CA GLU A 134 5.79 -2.96 -0.36
C GLU A 134 7.30 -3.20 -0.31
N ALA A 135 8.01 -2.43 0.52
CA ALA A 135 9.45 -2.59 0.75
C ALA A 135 9.80 -3.98 1.28
N ALA A 136 8.96 -4.53 2.20
CA ALA A 136 9.14 -5.88 2.75
C ALA A 136 8.93 -6.96 1.69
N CYS A 137 7.87 -6.87 0.88
CA CYS A 137 7.59 -7.83 -0.18
C CYS A 137 8.71 -7.88 -1.22
N HIS A 138 9.22 -6.72 -1.63
CA HIS A 138 10.25 -6.60 -2.66
C HIS A 138 11.68 -6.74 -2.13
N ASN A 139 11.84 -6.77 -0.80
CA ASN A 139 13.16 -6.80 -0.14
C ASN A 139 14.05 -5.61 -0.52
N VAL A 140 13.49 -4.42 -0.59
CA VAL A 140 14.20 -3.15 -0.76
C VAL A 140 14.13 -2.33 0.52
N ASN A 141 15.05 -1.37 0.66
CA ASN A 141 15.06 -0.47 1.82
C ASN A 141 14.65 0.96 1.44
N ARG A 142 14.77 1.33 0.19
CA ARG A 142 14.50 2.69 -0.27
C ARG A 142 13.20 2.75 -1.05
N ILE A 143 12.29 3.61 -0.61
CA ILE A 143 10.98 3.78 -1.24
C ILE A 143 10.55 5.25 -1.20
N PHE A 144 9.90 5.70 -2.25
CA PHE A 144 9.31 7.03 -2.32
C PHE A 144 7.79 6.94 -2.38
N LEU A 145 7.15 7.92 -1.75
CA LEU A 145 5.75 8.23 -2.00
C LEU A 145 5.69 9.49 -2.88
N ALA A 146 5.16 9.34 -4.08
CA ALA A 146 4.94 10.42 -5.04
C ALA A 146 3.46 10.82 -5.01
N VAL A 147 3.17 12.05 -4.64
CA VAL A 147 1.80 12.51 -4.39
C VAL A 147 1.45 13.72 -5.24
N LEU A 148 0.34 13.63 -5.96
CA LEU A 148 -0.29 14.75 -6.64
C LEU A 148 -1.55 15.17 -5.87
N PHE A 149 -1.59 16.41 -5.38
CA PHE A 149 -2.72 16.97 -4.64
C PHE A 149 -3.55 17.87 -5.55
N GLY A 150 -4.82 17.53 -5.72
CA GLY A 150 -5.77 18.31 -6.49
C GLY A 150 -5.37 18.55 -7.96
N GLY A 151 -4.47 17.73 -8.50
CA GLY A 151 -3.95 17.89 -9.85
C GLY A 151 -2.99 19.06 -10.05
N GLN A 152 -2.55 19.74 -8.99
CA GLN A 152 -1.81 21.00 -9.09
C GLN A 152 -0.50 21.04 -8.27
N GLU A 153 -0.45 20.35 -7.13
CA GLU A 153 0.72 20.34 -6.24
C GLU A 153 1.32 18.96 -6.18
N PHE A 154 2.60 18.81 -6.56
CA PHE A 154 3.32 17.54 -6.60
C PHE A 154 4.45 17.50 -5.60
N HIS A 155 4.50 16.45 -4.77
CA HIS A 155 5.57 16.20 -3.81
C HIS A 155 6.06 14.75 -3.88
N THR A 156 7.33 14.57 -3.49
CA THR A 156 7.93 13.26 -3.25
C THR A 156 8.44 13.20 -1.81
N PHE A 157 8.16 12.08 -1.14
CA PHE A 157 8.60 11.80 0.22
C PHE A 157 9.49 10.57 0.18
N GLU A 158 10.71 10.66 0.72
CA GLU A 158 11.70 9.58 0.69
C GLU A 158 11.77 8.87 2.05
N PHE A 159 11.76 7.54 2.01
CA PHE A 159 11.91 6.72 3.20
C PHE A 159 12.99 5.66 3.01
N THR A 160 13.77 5.45 4.07
CA THR A 160 14.64 4.29 4.23
C THR A 160 14.00 3.37 5.26
N ILE A 161 13.45 2.25 4.80
CA ILE A 161 12.77 1.28 5.65
C ILE A 161 13.80 0.28 6.17
N SER A 162 13.92 0.18 7.49
CA SER A 162 14.80 -0.78 8.15
C SER A 162 14.23 -2.20 8.11
N ASP A 163 15.09 -3.20 8.24
CA ASP A 163 14.65 -4.60 8.32
C ASP A 163 13.79 -4.84 9.57
N GLN A 164 14.04 -4.12 10.68
CA GLN A 164 13.22 -4.20 11.89
C GLN A 164 11.77 -3.72 11.61
N GLU A 165 11.59 -2.59 10.91
CA GLU A 165 10.26 -2.09 10.57
C GLU A 165 9.49 -3.06 9.66
N LYS A 166 10.20 -3.70 8.71
CA LYS A 166 9.61 -4.75 7.86
C LYS A 166 9.16 -5.95 8.69
N ASP A 167 10.02 -6.44 9.59
CA ASP A 167 9.73 -7.59 10.45
C ASP A 167 8.58 -7.29 11.42
N ASP A 168 8.55 -6.12 12.04
CA ASP A 168 7.47 -5.68 12.93
C ASP A 168 6.12 -5.64 12.20
N LEU A 169 6.09 -5.10 10.98
CA LEU A 169 4.88 -5.09 10.18
C LEU A 169 4.45 -6.52 9.79
N ILE A 170 5.39 -7.37 9.36
CA ILE A 170 5.11 -8.77 9.02
C ILE A 170 4.52 -9.50 10.22
N GLN A 171 5.06 -9.33 11.42
CA GLN A 171 4.53 -9.94 12.65
C GLN A 171 3.10 -9.46 12.96
N LYS A 172 2.87 -8.14 12.86
CA LYS A 172 1.54 -7.56 13.02
C LYS A 172 0.55 -8.17 12.03
N MET A 173 0.93 -8.24 10.77
CA MET A 173 0.05 -8.79 9.72
C MET A 173 -0.09 -10.30 9.79
N ALA A 174 0.90 -11.04 10.32
CA ALA A 174 0.78 -12.47 10.62
C ALA A 174 -0.31 -12.74 11.65
N THR A 175 -0.44 -11.90 12.68
CA THR A 175 -1.52 -11.98 13.65
C THR A 175 -2.88 -11.77 13.00
N VAL A 176 -3.00 -10.74 12.14
CA VAL A 176 -4.23 -10.48 11.36
C VAL A 176 -4.56 -11.68 10.47
N TRP A 177 -3.57 -12.22 9.76
CA TRP A 177 -3.75 -13.39 8.89
C TRP A 177 -4.15 -14.64 9.67
N GLY A 178 -3.58 -14.85 10.86
CA GLY A 178 -3.97 -15.93 11.76
C GLY A 178 -5.47 -15.90 12.09
N HIS A 179 -6.02 -14.72 12.41
CA HIS A 179 -7.46 -14.55 12.61
C HIS A 179 -8.27 -14.81 11.33
N CYS A 180 -7.74 -14.40 10.15
CA CYS A 180 -8.40 -14.68 8.88
C CYS A 180 -8.53 -16.19 8.65
N GLN A 181 -7.47 -16.96 8.88
CA GLN A 181 -7.43 -18.40 8.67
C GLN A 181 -8.26 -19.18 9.72
N ALA A 182 -8.23 -18.73 10.97
CA ALA A 182 -8.96 -19.36 12.06
C ALA A 182 -10.47 -19.03 12.07
N GLY A 183 -10.92 -18.09 11.23
CA GLY A 183 -12.32 -17.64 11.25
C GLY A 183 -12.72 -16.86 12.50
N THR A 184 -11.75 -16.33 13.27
CA THR A 184 -11.93 -15.60 14.53
C THR A 184 -11.76 -14.10 14.37
N LEU A 185 -12.08 -13.34 15.42
CA LEU A 185 -11.78 -11.92 15.55
C LEU A 185 -10.82 -11.71 16.74
N PRO A 186 -9.98 -10.67 16.72
CA PRO A 186 -9.19 -10.31 17.88
C PRO A 186 -10.07 -9.88 19.05
N PRO A 187 -9.62 -10.01 20.31
CA PRO A 187 -10.31 -9.48 21.48
C PRO A 187 -10.58 -7.97 21.33
N ALA A 188 -11.69 -7.49 21.93
CA ALA A 188 -12.11 -6.09 21.82
C ALA A 188 -11.01 -5.10 22.31
N GLU A 189 -10.26 -5.47 23.34
CA GLU A 189 -9.15 -4.69 23.89
C GLU A 189 -8.01 -4.45 22.88
N THR A 190 -7.76 -5.42 21.99
CA THR A 190 -6.74 -5.30 20.94
C THR A 190 -7.20 -4.36 19.81
N ILE A 191 -8.51 -4.26 19.59
CA ILE A 191 -9.11 -3.39 18.57
C ILE A 191 -9.02 -1.92 18.98
N GLU A 192 -9.15 -1.62 20.28
CA GLU A 192 -9.07 -0.24 20.81
C GLU A 192 -7.65 0.33 20.78
N GLN A 193 -6.63 -0.52 20.94
CA GLN A 193 -5.22 -0.09 20.87
C GLN A 193 -4.73 0.23 19.44
N THR A 194 -5.52 -0.07 18.42
CA THR A 194 -5.18 0.14 17.00
C THR A 194 -5.92 1.35 16.39
N LYS A 195 -6.65 2.11 17.19
CA LYS A 195 -7.26 3.38 16.79
C LYS A 195 -6.37 4.56 17.13
#